data_555017ed8561ce09740cf3742dd1b2cf
#
_entry.id   555017ed8561ce09740cf3742dd1b2cf
#
_cell.length_a   1.000
_cell.length_b   1.000
_cell.length_c   1.000
_cell.angle_alpha   90.00
_cell.angle_beta   90.00
_cell.angle_gamma   90.00
#
_symmetry.space_group_name_H-M   'P 1'
#
loop_
_entity.id
_entity.type
_entity.pdbx_description
1 polymer ?
#
loop_
_entity_poly.entity_id
_entity_poly.type
_entity_poly.pdbx_seq_one_letter_code
_entity_poly.pdbx_strand_id
1 'polypeptide(L)'
;MDRNWKIAGGLVITLTSVAFALSFQHTVTGRIDNFAFPSGIGTGYVQIQSLILKPGDSTGWHHHGGPSWVILEKGNGVVETEACGPSTPLQAGTAFAEPPNNVHKVDNFGPGEATIWWATVYPQGSTAIVPEDGLPSCQH
;
A
#
# COMPACT_ATOMS: atom_id res chain seq x y z
N MET A 1 34.98 32.77 37.72
CA MET A 1 34.64 32.89 36.28
C MET A 1 33.73 31.75 35.92
N ASP A 2 32.43 31.93 36.21
CA ASP A 2 31.42 30.88 36.03
C ASP A 2 30.65 31.15 34.74
N ARG A 3 30.89 30.29 33.75
CA ARG A 3 30.17 30.33 32.49
C ARG A 3 28.90 29.49 32.61
N ASN A 4 27.81 30.15 33.01
CA ASN A 4 26.46 29.58 32.93
C ASN A 4 26.06 29.35 31.47
N TRP A 5 26.12 28.11 31.02
CA TRP A 5 25.49 27.70 29.76
C TRP A 5 24.00 27.46 30.00
N LYS A 6 23.22 28.44 29.59
CA LYS A 6 21.75 28.25 29.48
C LYS A 6 21.52 27.33 28.29
N ILE A 7 21.10 26.11 28.57
CA ILE A 7 20.56 25.22 27.58
C ILE A 7 19.19 25.80 27.19
N ALA A 8 19.13 26.40 26.00
CA ALA A 8 17.86 26.77 25.40
C ALA A 8 17.13 25.45 25.10
N GLY A 9 16.04 25.20 25.81
CA GLY A 9 15.14 24.10 25.55
C GLY A 9 14.54 24.26 24.16
N GLY A 10 15.13 23.59 23.20
CA GLY A 10 14.51 23.41 21.89
C GLY A 10 13.27 22.56 22.08
N LEU A 11 12.10 23.13 21.79
CA LEU A 11 10.85 22.41 21.65
C LEU A 11 11.06 21.42 20.50
N VAL A 12 11.36 20.17 20.81
CA VAL A 12 11.29 19.07 19.84
C VAL A 12 9.81 18.87 19.59
N ILE A 13 9.28 19.55 18.58
CA ILE A 13 8.02 19.16 17.98
C ILE A 13 8.32 17.82 17.30
N THR A 14 8.12 16.73 18.01
CA THR A 14 7.89 15.45 17.38
C THR A 14 6.60 15.62 16.60
N LEU A 15 6.75 15.92 15.32
CA LEU A 15 5.74 15.57 14.34
C LEU A 15 5.58 14.05 14.48
N THR A 16 4.65 13.63 15.32
CA THR A 16 4.01 12.35 15.16
C THR A 16 3.26 12.48 13.84
N SER A 17 3.98 12.31 12.72
CA SER A 17 3.35 11.71 11.59
C SER A 17 2.61 10.53 12.19
N VAL A 18 1.29 10.53 12.08
CA VAL A 18 0.49 9.33 12.21
C VAL A 18 0.97 8.50 11.03
N ALA A 19 2.15 7.91 11.17
CA ALA A 19 2.49 6.74 10.44
C ALA A 19 1.35 5.82 10.85
N PHE A 20 0.39 5.61 9.96
CA PHE A 20 -0.36 4.39 9.99
C PHE A 20 0.73 3.34 10.14
N ALA A 21 0.87 2.86 11.36
CA ALA A 21 1.79 1.80 11.63
C ALA A 21 1.18 0.63 10.88
N LEU A 22 1.66 0.49 9.65
CA LEU A 22 1.39 -0.67 8.85
C LEU A 22 1.93 -1.82 9.70
N SER A 23 1.04 -2.43 10.49
CA SER A 23 1.38 -3.54 11.38
C SER A 23 1.67 -4.81 10.58
N PHE A 24 1.62 -4.71 9.24
CA PHE A 24 1.88 -5.80 8.33
C PHE A 24 3.34 -5.84 7.85
N GLN A 25 3.83 -7.02 7.65
CA GLN A 25 5.14 -7.24 7.03
C GLN A 25 5.02 -7.12 5.51
N HIS A 26 5.46 -6.00 4.99
CA HIS A 26 5.58 -5.76 3.56
C HIS A 26 6.99 -6.13 3.09
N THR A 27 7.08 -6.98 2.09
CA THR A 27 8.35 -7.43 1.53
C THR A 27 8.37 -7.25 0.02
N VAL A 28 9.38 -6.56 -0.48
CA VAL A 28 9.68 -6.57 -1.91
C VAL A 28 10.46 -7.86 -2.21
N THR A 29 9.88 -8.74 -3.01
CA THR A 29 10.46 -10.04 -3.34
C THR A 29 11.21 -10.05 -4.66
N GLY A 30 10.93 -9.10 -5.54
CA GLY A 30 11.62 -8.98 -6.82
C GLY A 30 11.32 -7.65 -7.51
N ARG A 31 12.30 -7.20 -8.29
CA ARG A 31 12.17 -5.99 -9.10
C ARG A 31 12.88 -6.20 -10.44
N ILE A 32 12.25 -5.76 -11.51
CA ILE A 32 12.80 -5.71 -12.86
C ILE A 32 12.81 -4.25 -13.29
N ASP A 33 13.99 -3.67 -13.42
CA ASP A 33 14.15 -2.29 -13.88
C ASP A 33 14.19 -2.20 -15.41
N ASN A 34 13.95 -1.02 -15.93
CA ASN A 34 13.96 -0.71 -17.37
C ASN A 34 13.00 -1.60 -18.20
N PHE A 35 11.87 -1.96 -17.61
CA PHE A 35 10.82 -2.67 -18.33
C PHE A 35 10.24 -1.75 -19.41
N ALA A 36 10.31 -2.17 -20.67
CA ALA A 36 9.76 -1.44 -21.79
C ALA A 36 8.27 -1.78 -21.98
N PHE A 37 7.42 -0.79 -21.98
CA PHE A 37 5.99 -0.99 -22.26
C PHE A 37 5.77 -1.24 -23.75
N PRO A 38 5.00 -2.30 -24.11
CA PRO A 38 4.76 -2.64 -25.52
C PRO A 38 4.11 -1.53 -26.35
N SER A 39 3.42 -0.60 -25.71
CA SER A 39 2.72 0.52 -26.35
C SER A 39 3.59 1.76 -26.61
N GLY A 40 4.90 1.69 -26.40
CA GLY A 40 5.79 2.84 -26.57
C GLY A 40 5.61 3.96 -25.54
N ILE A 41 4.92 3.70 -24.43
CA ILE A 41 4.66 4.67 -23.33
C ILE A 41 5.94 5.01 -22.56
N GLY A 42 7.06 4.37 -22.88
CA GLY A 42 8.35 4.59 -22.22
C GLY A 42 8.81 3.36 -21.44
N THR A 43 9.66 3.60 -20.47
CA THR A 43 10.20 2.57 -19.57
C THR A 43 9.61 2.71 -18.16
N GLY A 44 9.70 1.65 -17.41
CA GLY A 44 9.28 1.60 -16.01
C GLY A 44 9.97 0.46 -15.28
N TYR A 45 9.34 -0.02 -14.25
CA TYR A 45 9.78 -1.22 -13.52
C TYR A 45 8.59 -2.08 -13.12
N VAL A 46 8.86 -3.36 -12.95
CA VAL A 46 7.91 -4.32 -12.37
C VAL A 46 8.39 -4.66 -10.97
N GLN A 47 7.49 -4.67 -10.01
CA GLN A 47 7.81 -5.03 -8.64
C GLN A 47 6.84 -6.11 -8.17
N ILE A 48 7.39 -7.19 -7.58
CA ILE A 48 6.62 -8.25 -6.95
C ILE A 48 6.79 -8.11 -5.44
N GLN A 49 5.69 -8.12 -4.73
CA GLN A 49 5.64 -7.82 -3.32
C GLN A 49 4.69 -8.78 -2.60
N SER A 50 4.90 -8.92 -1.30
CA SER A 50 3.98 -9.64 -0.44
C SER A 50 3.74 -8.88 0.85
N LEU A 51 2.59 -9.12 1.46
CA LEU A 51 2.27 -8.62 2.78
C LEU A 51 1.57 -9.70 3.60
N ILE A 52 1.73 -9.63 4.91
CA ILE A 52 1.00 -10.43 5.87
C ILE A 52 0.14 -9.50 6.70
N LEU A 53 -1.17 -9.71 6.68
CA LEU A 53 -2.16 -9.03 7.51
C LEU A 53 -2.57 -9.94 8.65
N LYS A 54 -2.37 -9.52 9.88
CA LYS A 54 -2.92 -10.20 11.06
C LYS A 54 -4.42 -9.91 11.19
N PRO A 55 -5.14 -10.68 12.02
CA PRO A 55 -6.52 -10.36 12.35
C PRO A 55 -6.69 -8.92 12.82
N GLY A 56 -7.57 -8.16 12.18
CA GLY A 56 -7.83 -6.74 12.45
C GLY A 56 -6.90 -5.74 11.76
N ASP A 57 -5.88 -6.19 11.05
CA ASP A 57 -5.01 -5.30 10.30
C ASP A 57 -5.70 -4.75 9.05
N SER A 58 -5.30 -3.54 8.68
CA SER A 58 -5.72 -2.84 7.47
C SER A 58 -4.51 -2.26 6.74
N THR A 59 -4.53 -2.27 5.43
CA THR A 59 -3.53 -1.54 4.63
C THR A 59 -3.68 -0.02 4.75
N GLY A 60 -4.82 0.45 5.23
CA GLY A 60 -5.21 1.85 5.09
C GLY A 60 -5.54 2.19 3.63
N TRP A 61 -6.14 3.36 3.43
CA TRP A 61 -6.45 3.86 2.10
C TRP A 61 -5.16 4.22 1.34
N HIS A 62 -5.04 3.71 0.13
CA HIS A 62 -3.89 3.97 -0.73
C HIS A 62 -4.24 3.71 -2.19
N HIS A 63 -3.34 4.08 -3.09
CA HIS A 63 -3.38 3.70 -4.49
C HIS A 63 -1.99 3.29 -4.99
N HIS A 64 -1.95 2.67 -6.17
CA HIS A 64 -0.72 2.35 -6.88
C HIS A 64 -0.58 3.22 -8.12
N GLY A 65 0.64 3.67 -8.42
CA GLY A 65 0.93 4.49 -9.62
C GLY A 65 0.92 3.71 -10.94
N GLY A 66 0.59 2.42 -10.89
CA GLY A 66 0.49 1.54 -12.04
C GLY A 66 -0.48 0.39 -11.81
N PRO A 67 -0.86 -0.36 -12.85
CA PRO A 67 -1.76 -1.50 -12.71
C PRO A 67 -1.11 -2.60 -11.88
N SER A 68 -1.91 -3.22 -11.00
CA SER A 68 -1.50 -4.31 -10.13
C SER A 68 -2.30 -5.57 -10.42
N TRP A 69 -1.65 -6.72 -10.26
CA TRP A 69 -2.29 -8.03 -10.23
C TRP A 69 -2.06 -8.62 -8.86
N VAL A 70 -3.14 -8.89 -8.17
CA VAL A 70 -3.16 -9.28 -6.76
C VAL A 70 -3.69 -10.69 -6.61
N ILE A 71 -3.12 -11.47 -5.71
CA ILE A 71 -3.62 -12.78 -5.32
C ILE A 71 -3.66 -12.88 -3.81
N LEU A 72 -4.79 -13.29 -3.25
CA LEU A 72 -4.86 -13.77 -1.87
C LEU A 72 -4.37 -15.21 -1.85
N GLU A 73 -3.13 -15.42 -1.38
CA GLU A 73 -2.54 -16.76 -1.27
C GLU A 73 -3.24 -17.59 -0.20
N LYS A 74 -3.41 -17.00 0.98
CA LYS A 74 -4.10 -17.62 2.10
C LYS A 74 -4.81 -16.56 2.95
N GLY A 75 -5.84 -16.97 3.66
CA GLY A 75 -6.62 -16.13 4.54
C GLY A 75 -8.12 -16.36 4.33
N ASN A 76 -8.90 -15.91 5.30
CA ASN A 76 -10.35 -15.95 5.27
C ASN A 76 -10.89 -14.69 5.94
N GLY A 77 -11.93 -14.08 5.39
CA GLY A 77 -12.48 -12.82 5.89
C GLY A 77 -11.67 -11.59 5.49
N VAL A 78 -10.89 -11.70 4.42
CA VAL A 78 -10.18 -10.56 3.81
C VAL A 78 -11.12 -9.83 2.87
N VAL A 79 -11.19 -8.52 2.97
CA VAL A 79 -12.07 -7.67 2.15
C VAL A 79 -11.25 -6.54 1.54
N GLU A 80 -11.34 -6.39 0.23
CA GLU A 80 -10.91 -5.19 -0.46
C GLU A 80 -12.09 -4.22 -0.55
N THR A 81 -11.84 -2.96 -0.26
CA THR A 81 -12.83 -1.89 -0.38
C THR A 81 -12.28 -0.79 -1.27
N GLU A 82 -12.97 -0.49 -2.35
CA GLU A 82 -12.67 0.65 -3.21
C GLU A 82 -13.30 1.92 -2.63
N ALA A 83 -12.60 3.03 -2.68
CA ALA A 83 -13.09 4.30 -2.13
C ALA A 83 -14.38 4.79 -2.81
N CYS A 84 -14.49 4.57 -4.11
CA CYS A 84 -15.66 4.94 -4.93
C CYS A 84 -16.33 3.73 -5.59
N GLY A 85 -16.21 2.57 -4.98
CA GLY A 85 -16.68 1.31 -5.53
C GLY A 85 -17.17 0.33 -4.45
N PRO A 86 -17.26 -0.93 -4.79
CA PRO A 86 -17.77 -1.96 -3.90
C PRO A 86 -16.74 -2.37 -2.83
N SER A 87 -17.26 -3.04 -1.80
CA SER A 87 -16.44 -3.87 -0.90
C SER A 87 -16.55 -5.32 -1.37
N THR A 88 -15.43 -5.92 -1.72
CA THR A 88 -15.34 -7.25 -2.32
C THR A 88 -14.64 -8.23 -1.39
N PRO A 89 -15.32 -9.26 -0.89
CA PRO A 89 -14.67 -10.34 -0.16
C PRO A 89 -13.68 -11.10 -1.07
N LEU A 90 -12.45 -11.25 -0.63
CA LEU A 90 -11.42 -11.98 -1.34
C LEU A 90 -11.43 -13.45 -0.94
N GLN A 91 -11.21 -14.32 -1.92
CA GLN A 91 -11.09 -15.75 -1.70
C GLN A 91 -9.66 -16.22 -1.94
N ALA A 92 -9.12 -17.03 -1.02
CA ALA A 92 -7.79 -17.60 -1.19
C ALA A 92 -7.68 -18.40 -2.51
N GLY A 93 -6.57 -18.18 -3.22
CA GLY A 93 -6.32 -18.76 -4.53
C GLY A 93 -6.95 -18.00 -5.71
N THR A 94 -7.69 -16.92 -5.45
CA THR A 94 -8.21 -16.06 -6.53
C THR A 94 -7.32 -14.86 -6.76
N ALA A 95 -7.22 -14.45 -8.01
CA ALA A 95 -6.50 -13.27 -8.45
C ALA A 95 -7.45 -12.24 -9.05
N PHE A 96 -7.11 -10.97 -8.89
CA PHE A 96 -7.83 -9.84 -9.46
C PHE A 96 -6.87 -8.74 -9.90
N ALA A 97 -7.37 -7.76 -10.63
CA ALA A 97 -6.58 -6.63 -11.11
C ALA A 97 -7.06 -5.33 -10.48
N GLU A 98 -6.12 -4.53 -10.03
CA GLU A 98 -6.34 -3.17 -9.55
C GLU A 98 -5.91 -2.17 -10.62
N PRO A 99 -6.82 -1.31 -11.09
CA PRO A 99 -6.47 -0.24 -12.01
C PRO A 99 -5.49 0.76 -11.37
N PRO A 100 -4.64 1.42 -12.16
CA PRO A 100 -3.77 2.48 -11.64
C PRO A 100 -4.60 3.62 -11.02
N ASN A 101 -4.10 4.19 -9.94
CA ASN A 101 -4.72 5.32 -9.22
C ASN A 101 -6.11 5.03 -8.62
N ASN A 102 -6.56 3.79 -8.59
CA ASN A 102 -7.77 3.41 -7.87
C ASN A 102 -7.49 3.40 -6.36
N VAL A 103 -8.16 4.28 -5.61
CA VAL A 103 -7.99 4.35 -4.15
C VAL A 103 -8.77 3.22 -3.50
N HIS A 104 -8.06 2.38 -2.76
CA HIS A 104 -8.62 1.21 -2.10
C HIS A 104 -7.92 0.93 -0.78
N LYS A 105 -8.45 -0.02 -0.04
CA LYS A 105 -7.82 -0.63 1.13
C LYS A 105 -8.16 -2.11 1.22
N VAL A 106 -7.33 -2.87 1.92
CA VAL A 106 -7.57 -4.26 2.24
C VAL A 106 -7.59 -4.44 3.75
N ASP A 107 -8.65 -5.01 4.26
CA ASP A 107 -8.86 -5.30 5.69
C ASP A 107 -8.91 -6.81 5.92
N ASN A 108 -8.27 -7.29 6.98
CA ASN A 108 -8.41 -8.67 7.42
C ASN A 108 -9.36 -8.75 8.62
N PHE A 109 -10.62 -9.08 8.38
CA PHE A 109 -11.64 -9.34 9.40
C PHE A 109 -11.67 -10.81 9.85
N GLY A 110 -10.80 -11.65 9.29
CA GLY A 110 -10.75 -13.07 9.60
C GLY A 110 -10.04 -13.38 10.91
N PRO A 111 -10.15 -14.61 11.40
CA PRO A 111 -9.55 -15.03 12.67
C PRO A 111 -8.06 -15.39 12.59
N GLY A 112 -7.48 -15.44 11.39
CA GLY A 112 -6.10 -15.82 11.15
C GLY A 112 -5.36 -14.86 10.24
N GLU A 113 -4.05 -15.08 10.10
CA GLU A 113 -3.22 -14.30 9.19
C GLU A 113 -3.62 -14.53 7.73
N ALA A 114 -3.60 -13.45 6.96
CA ALA A 114 -3.75 -13.45 5.52
C ALA A 114 -2.41 -13.13 4.85
N THR A 115 -2.13 -13.79 3.73
CA THR A 115 -0.96 -13.48 2.89
C THR A 115 -1.43 -13.07 1.51
N ILE A 116 -1.02 -11.88 1.10
CA ILE A 116 -1.35 -11.29 -0.18
C ILE A 116 -0.06 -11.11 -0.96
N TRP A 117 -0.08 -11.45 -2.24
CA TRP A 117 0.97 -11.15 -3.21
C TRP A 117 0.42 -10.24 -4.28
N TRP A 118 1.27 -9.32 -4.75
CA TRP A 118 0.93 -8.53 -5.93
C TRP A 118 2.14 -8.21 -6.78
N ALA A 119 1.89 -8.05 -8.06
CA ALA A 119 2.84 -7.58 -9.04
C ALA A 119 2.30 -6.29 -9.64
N THR A 120 3.08 -5.23 -9.59
CA THR A 120 2.71 -3.94 -10.16
C THR A 120 3.70 -3.51 -11.21
N VAL A 121 3.19 -2.95 -12.31
CA VAL A 121 3.99 -2.35 -13.37
C VAL A 121 3.96 -0.84 -13.20
N TYR A 122 5.07 -0.27 -12.81
CA TYR A 122 5.19 1.16 -12.54
C TYR A 122 5.82 1.89 -13.72
N PRO A 123 5.16 2.92 -14.28
CA PRO A 123 5.81 3.89 -15.16
C PRO A 123 6.99 4.55 -14.45
N GLN A 124 8.01 4.92 -15.22
CA GLN A 124 9.17 5.61 -14.64
C GLN A 124 8.75 6.89 -13.91
N GLY A 125 9.23 7.07 -12.68
CA GLY A 125 8.90 8.22 -11.84
C GLY A 125 7.62 8.06 -11.00
N SER A 126 6.85 6.97 -11.17
CA SER A 126 5.69 6.72 -10.29
C SER A 126 6.11 6.13 -8.94
N THR A 127 5.28 6.39 -7.93
CA THR A 127 5.46 5.89 -6.58
C THR A 127 4.75 4.53 -6.44
N ALA A 128 5.39 3.58 -5.74
CA ALA A 128 4.88 2.22 -5.61
C ALA A 128 3.56 2.16 -4.83
N ILE A 129 3.50 2.83 -3.69
CA ILE A 129 2.30 2.93 -2.85
C ILE A 129 2.18 4.39 -2.43
N VAL A 130 1.04 4.99 -2.67
CA VAL A 130 0.72 6.36 -2.27
C VAL A 130 -0.38 6.29 -1.22
N PRO A 131 -0.07 6.58 0.06
CA PRO A 131 -1.08 6.67 1.10
C PRO A 131 -2.06 7.81 0.83
N GLU A 132 -3.31 7.63 1.23
CA GLU A 132 -4.37 8.63 1.12
C GLU A 132 -4.83 9.04 2.52
N ASP A 133 -4.76 10.33 2.81
CA ASP A 133 -5.17 10.89 4.11
C ASP A 133 -6.70 11.02 4.27
N GLY A 134 -7.44 10.79 3.19
CA GLY A 134 -8.89 10.86 3.16
C GLY A 134 -9.50 10.16 1.94
N LEU A 135 -10.82 9.98 1.97
CA LEU A 135 -11.52 9.44 0.84
C LEU A 135 -11.65 10.48 -0.28
N PRO A 136 -11.38 10.12 -1.53
CA PRO A 136 -11.65 11.01 -2.65
C PRO A 136 -13.14 11.31 -2.74
N SER A 137 -13.49 12.50 -3.22
CA SER A 137 -14.88 12.82 -3.54
C SER A 137 -15.31 11.99 -4.75
N CYS A 138 -16.17 11.02 -4.53
CA CYS A 138 -16.71 10.22 -5.61
C CYS A 138 -17.67 11.07 -6.45
N GLN A 139 -17.35 11.27 -7.72
CA GLN A 139 -18.27 11.88 -8.67
C GLN A 139 -19.17 10.78 -9.21
N HIS A 140 -20.44 10.87 -8.92
CA HIS A 140 -21.51 9.99 -9.43
C HIS A 140 -22.11 10.56 -10.70
#